data_f7a6bb8f1424c301bc6b301118eccd72
#
_entry.id   f7a6bb8f1424c301bc6b301118eccd72
#
_cell.length_a   1.000
_cell.length_b   1.000
_cell.length_c   1.000
_cell.angle_alpha   90.00
_cell.angle_beta   90.00
_cell.angle_gamma   90.00
#
_symmetry.space_group_name_H-M   'P 1'
#
loop_
_entity.id
_entity.type
_entity.pdbx_description
1 polymer ?
#
loop_
_entity_poly.entity_id
_entity_poly.type
_entity_poly.pdbx_seq_one_letter_code
_entity_poly.pdbx_strand_id
1 'polypeptide(L)'
;MKKHHVVAVILCIAVMSFAGLMVYAADQNNKSPEFRKQFLENFHRTSLNTTPGDAMMLRILVESSGAKRGVEVGSASGFGAINMGIAFERTGGHLWTHDINPGAVKETRENVAKVGLENIVTVVEGDALKTLPNIEGPVDFVFIDALKQDYLKYLKILEPKMKVGAVVVADNVIQSARAMKDFLDYVQGSPDYDTVTIRSSMDKNDGMTVSYKIK
;
A
#
# COMPACT_ATOMS: atom_id res chain seq x y z
N MET A 1 49.87 -0.55 33.71
CA MET A 1 48.78 0.30 33.12
C MET A 1 48.41 -0.01 31.67
N LYS A 2 49.27 -0.55 30.79
CA LYS A 2 48.90 -0.81 29.37
C LYS A 2 47.98 -2.02 29.12
N LYS A 3 47.93 -3.04 29.95
CA LYS A 3 47.08 -4.27 29.73
C LYS A 3 45.59 -4.02 29.94
N HIS A 4 45.16 -3.14 30.85
CA HIS A 4 43.76 -2.85 31.11
C HIS A 4 43.06 -2.05 29.98
N HIS A 5 43.79 -1.21 29.27
CA HIS A 5 43.20 -0.45 28.16
C HIS A 5 42.93 -1.32 26.92
N VAL A 6 43.78 -2.33 26.67
CA VAL A 6 43.60 -3.25 25.54
C VAL A 6 42.36 -4.14 25.74
N VAL A 7 42.15 -4.64 26.97
CA VAL A 7 40.98 -5.49 27.31
C VAL A 7 39.68 -4.66 27.18
N ALA A 8 39.68 -3.41 27.66
CA ALA A 8 38.48 -2.55 27.56
C ALA A 8 38.12 -2.23 26.09
N VAL A 9 39.08 -1.96 25.22
CA VAL A 9 38.87 -1.69 23.82
C VAL A 9 38.35 -2.93 23.09
N ILE A 10 38.89 -4.11 23.35
CA ILE A 10 38.42 -5.37 22.74
C ILE A 10 36.99 -5.69 23.21
N LEU A 11 36.65 -5.43 24.48
CA LEU A 11 35.30 -5.64 25.00
C LEU A 11 34.30 -4.69 24.36
N CYS A 12 34.66 -3.41 24.17
CA CYS A 12 33.80 -2.43 23.49
C CYS A 12 33.56 -2.78 22.01
N ILE A 13 34.58 -3.25 21.29
CA ILE A 13 34.44 -3.68 19.90
C ILE A 13 33.58 -4.94 19.80
N ALA A 14 33.74 -5.90 20.72
CA ALA A 14 32.92 -7.11 20.75
C ALA A 14 31.46 -6.80 21.07
N VAL A 15 31.17 -5.88 21.98
CA VAL A 15 29.81 -5.45 22.31
C VAL A 15 29.17 -4.70 21.13
N MET A 16 29.89 -3.81 20.47
CA MET A 16 29.38 -3.10 19.27
C MET A 16 29.15 -4.06 18.08
N SER A 17 30.01 -5.07 17.88
CA SER A 17 29.80 -6.07 16.83
C SER A 17 28.63 -7.00 17.13
N PHE A 18 28.42 -7.37 18.39
CA PHE A 18 27.29 -8.18 18.82
C PHE A 18 25.95 -7.40 18.71
N ALA A 19 25.93 -6.13 19.12
CA ALA A 19 24.78 -5.26 18.95
C ALA A 19 24.44 -5.05 17.47
N GLY A 20 25.45 -4.83 16.62
CA GLY A 20 25.29 -4.72 15.17
C GLY A 20 24.73 -6.02 14.56
N LEU A 21 25.20 -7.18 15.01
CA LEU A 21 24.72 -8.48 14.56
C LEU A 21 23.25 -8.73 14.98
N MET A 22 22.89 -8.32 16.20
CA MET A 22 21.52 -8.45 16.72
C MET A 22 20.57 -7.52 15.97
N VAL A 23 20.96 -6.28 15.68
CA VAL A 23 20.17 -5.34 14.88
C VAL A 23 19.99 -5.87 13.45
N TYR A 24 21.07 -6.37 12.83
CA TYR A 24 20.99 -6.99 11.50
C TYR A 24 20.09 -8.23 11.48
N ALA A 25 20.19 -9.11 12.48
CA ALA A 25 19.35 -10.29 12.60
C ALA A 25 17.86 -9.93 12.82
N ALA A 26 17.59 -8.88 13.61
CA ALA A 26 16.24 -8.37 13.79
C ALA A 26 15.66 -7.75 12.51
N ASP A 27 16.47 -7.00 11.77
CA ASP A 27 16.09 -6.42 10.46
C ASP A 27 15.78 -7.49 9.41
N GLN A 28 16.49 -8.63 9.42
CA GLN A 28 16.19 -9.75 8.53
C GLN A 28 14.92 -10.52 8.95
N ASN A 29 14.61 -10.57 10.25
CA ASN A 29 13.44 -11.31 10.74
C ASN A 29 12.13 -10.62 10.35
N ASN A 30 12.05 -9.29 10.42
CA ASN A 30 10.81 -8.56 10.09
C ASN A 30 10.50 -8.53 8.57
N LYS A 31 11.47 -8.89 7.73
CA LYS A 31 11.33 -9.07 6.28
C LYS A 31 10.97 -10.50 5.88
N SER A 32 11.04 -11.47 6.81
CA SER A 32 10.72 -12.85 6.48
C SER A 32 9.25 -13.03 6.09
N PRO A 33 8.95 -13.90 5.13
CA PRO A 33 7.56 -14.19 4.74
C PRO A 33 6.71 -14.69 5.91
N GLU A 34 7.29 -15.48 6.81
CA GLU A 34 6.64 -16.04 7.99
C GLU A 34 6.25 -14.95 8.98
N PHE A 35 7.18 -14.04 9.29
CA PHE A 35 6.90 -12.89 10.17
C PHE A 35 5.79 -12.01 9.59
N ARG A 36 5.89 -11.63 8.32
CA ARG A 36 4.89 -10.81 7.64
C ARG A 36 3.52 -11.48 7.59
N LYS A 37 3.47 -12.80 7.35
CA LYS A 37 2.24 -13.57 7.39
C LYS A 37 1.61 -13.51 8.79
N GLN A 38 2.38 -13.83 9.83
CA GLN A 38 1.91 -13.79 11.22
C GLN A 38 1.48 -12.37 11.63
N PHE A 39 2.21 -11.34 11.21
CA PHE A 39 1.85 -9.95 11.47
C PHE A 39 0.49 -9.60 10.86
N LEU A 40 0.23 -9.98 9.60
CA LEU A 40 -1.03 -9.71 8.92
C LEU A 40 -2.21 -10.52 9.50
N GLU A 41 -1.98 -11.77 9.90
CA GLU A 41 -3.00 -12.61 10.55
C GLU A 41 -3.44 -12.03 11.91
N ASN A 42 -2.52 -11.39 12.65
CA ASN A 42 -2.77 -10.76 13.95
C ASN A 42 -2.99 -9.23 13.84
N PHE A 43 -3.12 -8.69 12.63
CA PHE A 43 -3.28 -7.25 12.42
C PHE A 43 -4.60 -6.75 13.02
N HIS A 44 -4.50 -5.73 13.88
CA HIS A 44 -5.69 -5.08 14.43
C HIS A 44 -6.33 -4.18 13.36
N ARG A 45 -7.28 -4.74 12.59
CA ARG A 45 -8.04 -3.98 11.60
C ARG A 45 -9.17 -3.20 12.26
N THR A 46 -9.33 -1.96 11.84
CA THR A 46 -10.54 -1.16 12.11
C THR A 46 -11.59 -1.38 11.00
N SER A 47 -12.78 -0.81 11.16
CA SER A 47 -13.82 -0.84 10.13
C SER A 47 -13.44 -0.05 8.86
N LEU A 48 -12.38 0.76 8.92
CA LEU A 48 -11.87 1.53 7.77
C LEU A 48 -10.83 0.76 6.94
N ASN A 49 -10.32 -0.36 7.45
CA ASN A 49 -9.36 -1.16 6.69
C ASN A 49 -10.06 -2.07 5.68
N THR A 50 -9.43 -2.24 4.54
CA THR A 50 -9.83 -3.27 3.56
C THR A 50 -9.85 -4.66 4.21
N THR A 51 -10.67 -5.57 3.68
CA THR A 51 -10.79 -6.94 4.20
C THR A 51 -9.59 -7.80 3.78
N PRO A 52 -9.32 -8.94 4.45
CA PRO A 52 -8.25 -9.84 4.05
C PRO A 52 -8.38 -10.36 2.61
N GLY A 53 -9.62 -10.65 2.15
CA GLY A 53 -9.87 -11.08 0.78
C GLY A 53 -9.57 -10.01 -0.24
N ASP A 54 -10.03 -8.78 0.02
CA ASP A 54 -9.76 -7.62 -0.84
C ASP A 54 -8.27 -7.27 -0.87
N ALA A 55 -7.60 -7.27 0.29
CA ALA A 55 -6.17 -7.02 0.38
C ALA A 55 -5.33 -8.08 -0.36
N MET A 56 -5.75 -9.35 -0.32
CA MET A 56 -5.11 -10.41 -1.09
C MET A 56 -5.33 -10.23 -2.59
N MET A 57 -6.54 -9.81 -3.02
CA MET A 57 -6.82 -9.50 -4.42
C MET A 57 -5.91 -8.34 -4.91
N LEU A 58 -5.77 -7.27 -4.13
CA LEU A 58 -4.86 -6.16 -4.45
C LEU A 58 -3.42 -6.66 -4.63
N ARG A 59 -2.93 -7.52 -3.71
CA ARG A 59 -1.59 -8.13 -3.81
C ARG A 59 -1.42 -8.93 -5.11
N ILE A 60 -2.38 -9.79 -5.45
CA ILE A 60 -2.35 -10.60 -6.67
C ILE A 60 -2.37 -9.71 -7.91
N LEU A 61 -3.18 -8.65 -7.94
CA LEU A 61 -3.27 -7.73 -9.07
C LEU A 61 -1.95 -6.96 -9.28
N VAL A 62 -1.30 -6.49 -8.22
CA VAL A 62 0.04 -5.86 -8.32
C VAL A 62 1.06 -6.84 -8.87
N GLU A 63 1.11 -8.08 -8.36
CA GLU A 63 2.05 -9.11 -8.79
C GLU A 63 1.79 -9.54 -10.24
N SER A 64 0.54 -9.83 -10.60
CA SER A 64 0.17 -10.33 -11.93
C SER A 64 0.32 -9.29 -13.04
N SER A 65 0.11 -8.00 -12.72
CA SER A 65 0.36 -6.91 -13.67
C SER A 65 1.84 -6.51 -13.77
N GLY A 66 2.68 -7.00 -12.85
CA GLY A 66 4.08 -6.60 -12.75
C GLY A 66 4.27 -5.12 -12.42
N ALA A 67 3.30 -4.51 -11.73
CA ALA A 67 3.27 -3.08 -11.43
C ALA A 67 4.53 -2.61 -10.68
N LYS A 68 5.00 -1.41 -11.04
CA LYS A 68 6.23 -0.78 -10.49
C LYS A 68 5.95 0.51 -9.73
N ARG A 69 4.87 1.20 -10.07
CA ARG A 69 4.52 2.50 -9.44
C ARG A 69 3.05 2.51 -9.07
N GLY A 70 2.78 2.27 -7.79
CA GLY A 70 1.44 2.24 -7.24
C GLY A 70 1.08 3.50 -6.47
N VAL A 71 -0.20 3.85 -6.51
CA VAL A 71 -0.79 4.91 -5.69
C VAL A 71 -2.00 4.34 -4.97
N GLU A 72 -2.06 4.52 -3.65
CA GLU A 72 -3.21 4.23 -2.81
C GLU A 72 -3.79 5.53 -2.26
N VAL A 73 -5.11 5.67 -2.30
CA VAL A 73 -5.85 6.78 -1.69
C VAL A 73 -6.72 6.24 -0.58
N GLY A 74 -6.33 6.51 0.67
CA GLY A 74 -6.90 5.97 1.90
C GLY A 74 -6.08 4.81 2.45
N SER A 75 -5.19 5.09 3.42
CA SER A 75 -4.36 4.05 4.03
C SER A 75 -4.97 3.42 5.27
N ALA A 76 -5.88 4.13 5.96
CA ALA A 76 -6.33 3.78 7.32
C ALA A 76 -5.13 3.45 8.23
N SER A 77 -5.05 2.22 8.79
CA SER A 77 -3.89 1.79 9.59
C SER A 77 -2.83 1.02 8.78
N GLY A 78 -2.94 0.97 7.44
CA GLY A 78 -1.92 0.45 6.53
C GLY A 78 -2.07 -1.03 6.15
N PHE A 79 -3.20 -1.68 6.42
CA PHE A 79 -3.38 -3.09 6.08
C PHE A 79 -3.33 -3.34 4.56
N GLY A 80 -3.99 -2.49 3.76
CA GLY A 80 -3.93 -2.49 2.29
C GLY A 80 -2.51 -2.18 1.80
N ALA A 81 -1.94 -1.08 2.31
CA ALA A 81 -0.58 -0.64 1.98
C ALA A 81 0.49 -1.73 2.20
N ILE A 82 0.42 -2.48 3.32
CA ILE A 82 1.37 -3.57 3.61
C ILE A 82 1.18 -4.73 2.62
N ASN A 83 -0.08 -5.12 2.34
CA ASN A 83 -0.35 -6.18 1.38
C ASN A 83 0.16 -5.83 -0.01
N MET A 84 -0.13 -4.63 -0.51
CA MET A 84 0.41 -4.16 -1.79
C MET A 84 1.93 -3.95 -1.72
N GLY A 85 2.47 -3.42 -0.62
CA GLY A 85 3.90 -3.22 -0.41
C GLY A 85 4.71 -4.50 -0.54
N ILE A 86 4.22 -5.63 -0.01
CA ILE A 86 4.84 -6.95 -0.21
C ILE A 86 4.89 -7.32 -1.70
N ALA A 87 3.82 -7.03 -2.44
CA ALA A 87 3.76 -7.27 -3.89
C ALA A 87 4.71 -6.34 -4.66
N PHE A 88 4.74 -5.04 -4.31
CA PHE A 88 5.67 -4.09 -4.91
C PHE A 88 7.13 -4.43 -4.64
N GLU A 89 7.47 -4.93 -3.45
CA GLU A 89 8.83 -5.43 -3.18
C GLU A 89 9.20 -6.58 -4.15
N ARG A 90 8.30 -7.54 -4.36
CA ARG A 90 8.52 -8.67 -5.28
C ARG A 90 8.61 -8.25 -6.73
N THR A 91 7.83 -7.27 -7.15
CA THR A 91 7.92 -6.73 -8.50
C THR A 91 9.10 -5.77 -8.68
N GLY A 92 9.76 -5.32 -7.60
CA GLY A 92 10.80 -4.29 -7.62
C GLY A 92 10.22 -2.90 -7.89
N GLY A 93 9.02 -2.66 -7.39
CA GLY A 93 8.29 -1.40 -7.51
C GLY A 93 8.22 -0.60 -6.21
N HIS A 94 7.32 0.42 -6.19
CA HIS A 94 7.12 1.31 -5.05
C HIS A 94 5.65 1.75 -4.96
N LEU A 95 5.14 1.89 -3.73
CA LEU A 95 3.79 2.36 -3.42
C LEU A 95 3.83 3.72 -2.71
N TRP A 96 3.04 4.68 -3.19
CA TRP A 96 2.70 5.91 -2.47
C TRP A 96 1.29 5.77 -1.93
N THR A 97 1.15 5.71 -0.61
CA THR A 97 -0.16 5.66 0.06
C THR A 97 -0.48 6.99 0.72
N HIS A 98 -1.69 7.49 0.52
CA HIS A 98 -2.13 8.81 0.96
C HIS A 98 -3.24 8.69 2.00
N ASP A 99 -3.15 9.46 3.09
CA ASP A 99 -4.25 9.62 4.02
C ASP A 99 -4.29 11.05 4.57
N ILE A 100 -5.50 11.57 4.80
CA ILE A 100 -5.72 12.90 5.34
C ILE A 100 -5.63 12.93 6.87
N ASN A 101 -5.80 11.78 7.55
CA ASN A 101 -5.81 11.67 8.99
C ASN A 101 -4.38 11.47 9.53
N PRO A 102 -3.83 12.42 10.31
CA PRO A 102 -2.46 12.30 10.84
C PRO A 102 -2.26 11.06 11.73
N GLY A 103 -3.30 10.62 12.45
CA GLY A 103 -3.26 9.40 13.27
C GLY A 103 -3.12 8.13 12.42
N ALA A 104 -3.91 8.04 11.35
CA ALA A 104 -3.83 6.95 10.37
C ALA A 104 -2.47 6.92 9.68
N VAL A 105 -1.95 8.08 9.27
CA VAL A 105 -0.62 8.22 8.67
C VAL A 105 0.47 7.73 9.61
N LYS A 106 0.43 8.15 10.88
CA LYS A 106 1.39 7.71 11.89
C LYS A 106 1.35 6.19 12.07
N GLU A 107 0.15 5.64 12.25
CA GLU A 107 -0.03 4.19 12.44
C GLU A 107 0.42 3.39 11.21
N THR A 108 0.09 3.87 10.01
CA THR A 108 0.53 3.26 8.75
C THR A 108 2.06 3.23 8.66
N ARG A 109 2.75 4.35 8.96
CA ARG A 109 4.23 4.41 8.97
C ARG A 109 4.83 3.41 9.95
N GLU A 110 4.28 3.33 11.16
CA GLU A 110 4.74 2.40 12.19
C GLU A 110 4.54 0.93 11.76
N ASN A 111 3.38 0.60 11.18
CA ASN A 111 3.08 -0.76 10.74
C ASN A 111 3.90 -1.17 9.51
N VAL A 112 4.11 -0.26 8.57
CA VAL A 112 5.00 -0.46 7.40
C VAL A 112 6.44 -0.74 7.86
N ALA A 113 6.96 0.04 8.82
CA ALA A 113 8.30 -0.16 9.37
C ALA A 113 8.44 -1.49 10.15
N LYS A 114 7.40 -1.89 10.91
CA LYS A 114 7.41 -3.18 11.63
C LYS A 114 7.62 -4.38 10.70
N VAL A 115 7.18 -4.30 9.47
CA VAL A 115 7.31 -5.39 8.48
C VAL A 115 8.44 -5.14 7.46
N GLY A 116 9.31 -4.14 7.70
CA GLY A 116 10.48 -3.83 6.89
C GLY A 116 10.16 -3.39 5.46
N LEU A 117 9.08 -2.61 5.28
CA LEU A 117 8.64 -2.10 3.97
C LEU A 117 8.82 -0.58 3.81
N GLU A 118 9.53 0.08 4.72
CA GLU A 118 9.74 1.54 4.72
C GLU A 118 10.46 2.07 3.48
N ASN A 119 11.21 1.22 2.78
CA ASN A 119 11.88 1.56 1.52
C ASN A 119 11.01 1.26 0.28
N ILE A 120 9.85 0.62 0.47
CA ILE A 120 8.93 0.21 -0.61
C ILE A 120 7.64 1.02 -0.56
N VAL A 121 7.23 1.47 0.63
CA VAL A 121 5.98 2.20 0.84
C VAL A 121 6.28 3.59 1.41
N THR A 122 5.93 4.63 0.64
CA THR A 122 5.96 6.01 1.12
C THR A 122 4.57 6.42 1.59
N VAL A 123 4.46 6.84 2.85
CA VAL A 123 3.20 7.31 3.44
C VAL A 123 3.13 8.82 3.38
N VAL A 124 2.19 9.34 2.59
CA VAL A 124 1.97 10.77 2.33
C VAL A 124 0.80 11.27 3.16
N GLU A 125 1.04 12.26 4.01
CA GLU A 125 0.01 12.93 4.79
C GLU A 125 -0.62 14.06 4.00
N GLY A 126 -1.95 14.14 4.01
CA GLY A 126 -2.70 15.28 3.49
C GLY A 126 -3.90 14.89 2.62
N ASP A 127 -4.64 15.92 2.24
CA ASP A 127 -5.76 15.80 1.30
C ASP A 127 -5.27 15.29 -0.05
N ALA A 128 -5.79 14.14 -0.50
CA ALA A 128 -5.39 13.51 -1.75
C ALA A 128 -5.60 14.40 -2.97
N LEU A 129 -6.62 15.26 -2.98
CA LEU A 129 -6.81 16.25 -4.06
C LEU A 129 -5.65 17.24 -4.18
N LYS A 130 -4.86 17.42 -3.10
CA LYS A 130 -3.69 18.30 -3.07
C LYS A 130 -2.37 17.56 -3.19
N THR A 131 -2.30 16.31 -2.75
CA THR A 131 -1.05 15.53 -2.74
C THR A 131 -0.86 14.71 -4.02
N LEU A 132 -1.92 14.19 -4.64
CA LEU A 132 -1.86 13.44 -5.89
C LEU A 132 -1.27 14.22 -7.08
N PRO A 133 -1.50 15.56 -7.23
CA PRO A 133 -0.83 16.34 -8.28
C PRO A 133 0.70 16.25 -8.24
N ASN A 134 1.31 15.97 -7.08
CA ASN A 134 2.76 15.88 -6.91
C ASN A 134 3.32 14.48 -7.23
N ILE A 135 2.48 13.48 -7.46
CA ILE A 135 2.92 12.16 -7.89
C ILE A 135 3.44 12.24 -9.32
N GLU A 136 4.64 11.75 -9.54
CA GLU A 136 5.23 11.65 -10.88
C GLU A 136 4.81 10.34 -11.55
N GLY A 137 4.63 10.42 -12.88
CA GLY A 137 4.34 9.21 -13.69
C GLY A 137 5.62 8.49 -14.16
N PRO A 138 5.49 7.37 -14.86
CA PRO A 138 4.22 6.72 -15.19
C PRO A 138 3.68 5.88 -14.02
N VAL A 139 2.40 6.05 -13.68
CA VAL A 139 1.69 5.22 -12.70
C VAL A 139 1.10 4.01 -13.40
N ASP A 140 1.21 2.84 -12.79
CA ASP A 140 0.72 1.58 -13.36
C ASP A 140 -0.24 0.80 -12.46
N PHE A 141 -0.43 1.25 -11.22
CA PHE A 141 -1.43 0.70 -10.32
C PHE A 141 -2.05 1.80 -9.45
N VAL A 142 -3.37 1.82 -9.35
CA VAL A 142 -4.10 2.77 -8.52
C VAL A 142 -5.12 2.01 -7.67
N PHE A 143 -5.11 2.25 -6.35
CA PHE A 143 -6.16 1.78 -5.45
C PHE A 143 -6.84 2.98 -4.78
N ILE A 144 -8.19 3.05 -4.87
CA ILE A 144 -8.99 4.14 -4.32
C ILE A 144 -9.95 3.59 -3.27
N ASP A 145 -9.74 3.97 -2.01
CA ASP A 145 -10.59 3.63 -0.88
C ASP A 145 -10.65 4.77 0.15
N ALA A 146 -11.18 5.92 -0.27
CA ALA A 146 -11.27 7.12 0.54
C ALA A 146 -12.68 7.74 0.49
N LEU A 147 -12.78 9.07 0.34
CA LEU A 147 -14.05 9.79 0.26
C LEU A 147 -14.75 9.49 -1.08
N LYS A 148 -15.89 8.83 -1.01
CA LYS A 148 -16.59 8.23 -2.17
C LYS A 148 -16.98 9.25 -3.26
N GLN A 149 -17.35 10.48 -2.87
CA GLN A 149 -17.70 11.57 -3.79
C GLN A 149 -16.51 12.13 -4.58
N ASP A 150 -15.29 11.76 -4.22
CA ASP A 150 -14.08 12.25 -4.87
C ASP A 150 -13.35 11.19 -5.71
N TYR A 151 -13.90 9.98 -5.83
CA TYR A 151 -13.27 8.87 -6.57
C TYR A 151 -12.94 9.26 -8.02
N LEU A 152 -13.88 9.87 -8.74
CA LEU A 152 -13.62 10.33 -10.10
C LEU A 152 -12.56 11.43 -10.13
N LYS A 153 -12.55 12.33 -9.16
CA LYS A 153 -11.55 13.41 -9.09
C LYS A 153 -10.15 12.83 -8.85
N TYR A 154 -9.99 11.85 -7.93
CA TYR A 154 -8.72 11.17 -7.71
C TYR A 154 -8.22 10.49 -8.99
N LEU A 155 -9.10 9.76 -9.68
CA LEU A 155 -8.76 9.13 -10.94
C LEU A 155 -8.33 10.16 -12.00
N LYS A 156 -9.10 11.25 -12.16
CA LYS A 156 -8.80 12.29 -13.16
C LYS A 156 -7.48 13.03 -12.92
N ILE A 157 -7.03 13.15 -11.67
CA ILE A 157 -5.71 13.71 -11.34
C ILE A 157 -4.59 12.74 -11.77
N LEU A 158 -4.79 11.42 -11.56
CA LEU A 158 -3.79 10.40 -11.86
C LEU A 158 -3.78 9.98 -13.33
N GLU A 159 -4.93 10.00 -14.01
CA GLU A 159 -5.13 9.46 -15.37
C GLU A 159 -4.13 9.96 -16.41
N PRO A 160 -3.77 11.29 -16.47
CA PRO A 160 -2.74 11.77 -17.37
C PRO A 160 -1.33 11.24 -17.11
N LYS A 161 -1.12 10.69 -15.90
CA LYS A 161 0.15 10.11 -15.44
C LYS A 161 0.18 8.59 -15.54
N MET A 162 -0.96 7.97 -15.85
CA MET A 162 -1.08 6.52 -15.96
C MET A 162 -0.64 6.05 -17.34
N LYS A 163 0.09 4.95 -17.37
CA LYS A 163 0.41 4.26 -18.63
C LYS A 163 -0.79 3.47 -19.15
N VAL A 164 -0.79 3.17 -20.44
CA VAL A 164 -1.60 2.09 -21.00
C VAL A 164 -1.22 0.78 -20.32
N GLY A 165 -2.22 -0.02 -19.96
CA GLY A 165 -2.03 -1.22 -19.17
C GLY A 165 -2.06 -1.01 -17.65
N ALA A 166 -2.25 0.22 -17.17
CA ALA A 166 -2.43 0.48 -15.76
C ALA A 166 -3.72 -0.15 -15.22
N VAL A 167 -3.65 -0.65 -14.00
CA VAL A 167 -4.79 -1.24 -13.28
C VAL A 167 -5.31 -0.24 -12.24
N VAL A 168 -6.60 0.05 -12.28
CA VAL A 168 -7.31 0.86 -11.28
C VAL A 168 -8.27 -0.03 -10.52
N VAL A 169 -8.16 -0.02 -9.20
CA VAL A 169 -9.07 -0.72 -8.29
C VAL A 169 -9.77 0.31 -7.40
N ALA A 170 -11.08 0.18 -7.24
CA ALA A 170 -11.84 1.03 -6.32
C ALA A 170 -12.72 0.18 -5.41
N ASP A 171 -12.67 0.45 -4.09
CA ASP A 171 -13.44 -0.31 -3.10
C ASP A 171 -14.81 0.30 -2.79
N ASN A 172 -15.68 -0.50 -2.14
CA ASN A 172 -17.04 -0.17 -1.70
C ASN A 172 -18.03 0.21 -2.83
N VAL A 173 -17.78 -0.33 -4.02
CA VAL A 173 -18.52 0.07 -5.24
C VAL A 173 -19.96 -0.45 -5.32
N ILE A 174 -20.37 -1.38 -4.44
CA ILE A 174 -21.74 -1.89 -4.39
C ILE A 174 -22.55 -1.10 -3.36
N GLN A 175 -22.10 -1.06 -2.11
CA GLN A 175 -22.86 -0.38 -1.04
C GLN A 175 -22.84 1.14 -1.19
N SER A 176 -21.74 1.69 -1.70
CA SER A 176 -21.57 3.13 -1.89
C SER A 176 -21.78 3.58 -3.35
N ALA A 177 -22.33 2.73 -4.22
CA ALA A 177 -22.51 3.01 -5.66
C ALA A 177 -23.14 4.37 -5.96
N ARG A 178 -24.15 4.76 -5.15
CA ARG A 178 -24.83 6.05 -5.31
C ARG A 178 -23.92 7.24 -5.07
N ALA A 179 -23.00 7.14 -4.12
CA ALA A 179 -22.10 8.24 -3.73
C ALA A 179 -20.95 8.44 -4.72
N MET A 180 -20.62 7.42 -5.51
CA MET A 180 -19.55 7.43 -6.51
C MET A 180 -20.08 7.13 -7.94
N LYS A 181 -21.34 7.46 -8.20
CA LYS A 181 -22.00 7.14 -9.47
C LYS A 181 -21.24 7.67 -10.68
N ASP A 182 -20.71 8.87 -10.60
CA ASP A 182 -19.91 9.52 -11.64
C ASP A 182 -18.63 8.71 -11.96
N PHE A 183 -17.95 8.19 -10.95
CA PHE A 183 -16.79 7.31 -11.13
C PHE A 183 -17.19 6.00 -11.81
N LEU A 184 -18.26 5.34 -11.33
CA LEU A 184 -18.73 4.08 -11.91
C LEU A 184 -19.19 4.22 -13.34
N ASP A 185 -19.99 5.27 -13.64
CA ASP A 185 -20.42 5.57 -15.01
C ASP A 185 -19.19 5.80 -15.92
N TYR A 186 -18.15 6.48 -15.40
CA TYR A 186 -16.96 6.75 -16.16
C TYR A 186 -16.16 5.49 -16.47
N VAL A 187 -15.78 4.70 -15.49
CA VAL A 187 -14.92 3.52 -15.72
C VAL A 187 -15.64 2.37 -16.41
N GLN A 188 -16.96 2.27 -16.29
CA GLN A 188 -17.77 1.25 -16.94
C GLN A 188 -18.24 1.65 -18.35
N GLY A 189 -18.38 2.96 -18.63
CA GLY A 189 -18.87 3.47 -19.91
C GLY A 189 -17.78 4.00 -20.85
N SER A 190 -16.56 4.25 -20.35
CA SER A 190 -15.47 4.78 -21.16
C SER A 190 -14.87 3.71 -22.07
N PRO A 191 -14.60 4.04 -23.35
CA PRO A 191 -13.86 3.14 -24.24
C PRO A 191 -12.37 3.04 -23.89
N ASP A 192 -11.92 3.73 -22.86
CA ASP A 192 -10.52 3.76 -22.42
C ASP A 192 -10.25 2.75 -21.31
N TYR A 193 -11.29 2.06 -20.81
CA TYR A 193 -11.19 1.07 -19.72
C TYR A 193 -11.99 -0.19 -20.01
N ASP A 194 -11.39 -1.35 -19.76
CA ASP A 194 -12.10 -2.60 -19.51
C ASP A 194 -12.36 -2.73 -18.02
N THR A 195 -13.61 -2.82 -17.59
CA THR A 195 -13.98 -2.78 -16.16
C THR A 195 -14.89 -3.93 -15.79
N VAL A 196 -14.60 -4.55 -14.64
CA VAL A 196 -15.45 -5.53 -13.98
C VAL A 196 -15.65 -5.20 -12.51
N THR A 197 -16.83 -5.51 -11.96
CA THR A 197 -17.08 -5.47 -10.51
C THR A 197 -16.99 -6.88 -9.96
N ILE A 198 -16.19 -7.07 -8.92
CA ILE A 198 -15.96 -8.36 -8.27
C ILE A 198 -16.19 -8.27 -6.76
N ARG A 199 -16.56 -9.39 -6.15
CA ARG A 199 -16.60 -9.59 -4.70
C ARG A 199 -15.48 -10.54 -4.32
N SER A 200 -14.33 -10.02 -3.91
CA SER A 200 -13.17 -10.82 -3.51
C SER A 200 -13.19 -11.18 -2.03
N SER A 201 -14.04 -10.54 -1.24
CA SER A 201 -14.20 -10.82 0.18
C SER A 201 -15.55 -11.45 0.49
N MET A 202 -15.52 -12.44 1.38
CA MET A 202 -16.73 -13.01 2.00
C MET A 202 -17.12 -12.28 3.30
N ASP A 203 -16.24 -11.42 3.81
CA ASP A 203 -16.42 -10.73 5.12
C ASP A 203 -17.38 -9.55 5.04
N LYS A 204 -17.61 -9.03 3.82
CA LYS A 204 -18.53 -7.91 3.60
C LYS A 204 -19.44 -8.14 2.39
N ASN A 205 -20.66 -7.59 2.44
CA ASN A 205 -21.56 -7.60 1.30
C ASN A 205 -21.29 -6.40 0.36
N ASP A 206 -20.05 -6.26 -0.07
CA ASP A 206 -19.58 -5.18 -0.95
C ASP A 206 -18.64 -5.74 -2.02
N GLY A 207 -18.10 -4.89 -2.87
CA GLY A 207 -17.18 -5.29 -3.92
C GLY A 207 -16.25 -4.17 -4.37
N MET A 208 -15.32 -4.55 -5.24
CA MET A 208 -14.38 -3.65 -5.90
C MET A 208 -14.61 -3.63 -7.40
N THR A 209 -14.38 -2.49 -8.06
CA THR A 209 -14.12 -2.49 -9.50
C THR A 209 -12.65 -2.78 -9.74
N VAL A 210 -12.38 -3.54 -10.79
CA VAL A 210 -11.05 -3.68 -11.38
C VAL A 210 -11.16 -3.18 -12.82
N SER A 211 -10.41 -2.13 -13.12
CA SER A 211 -10.42 -1.45 -14.42
C SER A 211 -9.02 -1.49 -15.03
N TYR A 212 -8.93 -1.91 -16.28
CA TYR A 212 -7.68 -1.95 -17.05
C TYR A 212 -7.69 -0.82 -18.07
N LYS A 213 -6.67 0.05 -18.05
CA LYS A 213 -6.55 1.20 -18.95
C LYS A 213 -6.07 0.76 -20.33
N ILE A 214 -6.93 0.90 -21.35
CA ILE A 214 -6.64 0.50 -22.73
C ILE A 214 -5.91 1.59 -23.51
N LYS A 215 -6.21 2.88 -23.23
CA LYS A 215 -5.66 4.04 -23.94
C LYS A 215 -5.12 5.10 -23.01
#